data_01cfb00ffdb09b02a44623274e6e8500
#
_entry.id   01cfb00ffdb09b02a44623274e6e8500
#
_cell.length_a   1.000
_cell.length_b   1.000
_cell.length_c   1.000
_cell.angle_alpha   90.00
_cell.angle_beta   90.00
_cell.angle_gamma   90.00
#
_symmetry.space_group_name_H-M   'P 1'
#
loop_
_entity.id
_entity.type
_entity.pdbx_description
1 polymer ?
#
loop_
_entity_poly.entity_id
_entity_poly.type
_entity_poly.pdbx_seq_one_letter_code
_entity_poly.pdbx_strand_id
1 'polypeptide(L)'
;ESLRVAEIDAALRDYTLIVDFELPREEMLATVRACRGRLRALLACINGSTAPEMFGFGHAHIDVAWLWPLQETERKAGRTFATQLALMEEYPEYKFLQSQPHVYRMAKERYPELYQRIKTAAKAGQFIPEGGTWVEPDTNVSGGEALIRQFVHGRRFFKEEFDVDCEMLWLPDVFGYSGALPQVM
;
A
#
# COMPACT_ATOMS: atom_id res chain seq x y z
N GLU A 1 25.33 -8.74 13.49
CA GLU A 1 25.22 -8.05 12.20
C GLU A 1 26.35 -8.49 11.28
N SER A 2 26.05 -8.75 10.01
CA SER A 2 27.11 -9.09 9.06
C SER A 2 27.93 -7.85 8.71
N LEU A 3 29.23 -8.02 8.45
CA LEU A 3 30.14 -6.95 8.02
C LEU A 3 29.52 -6.17 6.82
N ARG A 4 28.88 -6.87 5.90
CA ARG A 4 28.22 -6.29 4.73
C ARG A 4 27.08 -5.32 5.09
N VAL A 5 26.28 -5.63 6.13
CA VAL A 5 25.22 -4.73 6.60
C VAL A 5 25.82 -3.43 7.12
N ALA A 6 26.91 -3.52 7.89
CA ALA A 6 27.62 -2.34 8.38
C ALA A 6 28.22 -1.50 7.25
N GLU A 7 28.77 -2.14 6.20
CA GLU A 7 29.30 -1.45 5.02
C GLU A 7 28.21 -0.76 4.21
N ILE A 8 27.05 -1.39 4.04
CA ILE A 8 25.87 -0.77 3.37
C ILE A 8 25.36 0.42 4.19
N ASP A 9 25.24 0.27 5.51
CA ASP A 9 24.79 1.36 6.40
C ASP A 9 25.76 2.55 6.34
N ALA A 10 27.06 2.31 6.38
CA ALA A 10 28.08 3.35 6.23
C ALA A 10 27.97 4.06 4.87
N ALA A 11 27.79 3.31 3.78
CA ALA A 11 27.66 3.88 2.44
C ALA A 11 26.34 4.68 2.26
N LEU A 12 25.27 4.30 2.94
CA LEU A 12 24.02 5.06 2.98
C LEU A 12 24.15 6.36 3.78
N ARG A 13 24.90 6.35 4.88
CA ARG A 13 25.24 7.58 5.62
C ARG A 13 26.08 8.53 4.78
N ASP A 14 27.09 8.01 4.10
CA ASP A 14 27.89 8.80 3.15
C ASP A 14 27.01 9.45 2.06
N TYR A 15 25.97 8.73 1.60
CA TYR A 15 25.00 9.27 0.64
C TYR A 15 24.35 10.56 1.16
N THR A 16 23.91 10.58 2.41
CA THR A 16 23.26 11.76 3.01
C THR A 16 24.20 12.95 3.18
N LEU A 17 25.52 12.71 3.20
CA LEU A 17 26.55 13.75 3.34
C LEU A 17 27.06 14.28 1.99
N ILE A 18 26.94 13.48 0.92
CA ILE A 18 27.51 13.77 -0.39
C ILE A 18 26.50 14.37 -1.35
N VAL A 19 25.23 13.88 -1.28
CA VAL A 19 24.18 14.40 -2.16
C VAL A 19 23.76 15.79 -1.70
N ASP A 20 23.95 16.76 -2.57
CA ASP A 20 23.57 18.14 -2.32
C ASP A 20 22.42 18.54 -3.26
N PHE A 21 21.24 18.74 -2.67
CA PHE A 21 20.02 19.13 -3.38
C PHE A 21 19.95 20.63 -3.71
N GLU A 22 20.86 21.44 -3.16
CA GLU A 22 20.95 22.87 -3.45
C GLU A 22 21.71 23.18 -4.73
N LEU A 23 22.43 22.18 -5.28
CA LEU A 23 23.19 22.32 -6.52
C LEU A 23 22.27 22.38 -7.75
N PRO A 24 22.73 22.97 -8.85
CA PRO A 24 22.09 22.84 -10.17
C PRO A 24 21.88 21.36 -10.51
N ARG A 25 20.77 21.07 -11.19
CA ARG A 25 20.29 19.69 -11.43
C ARG A 25 21.39 18.72 -11.93
N GLU A 26 22.22 19.15 -12.90
CA GLU A 26 23.24 18.27 -13.45
C GLU A 26 24.36 17.96 -12.47
N GLU A 27 24.77 18.93 -11.67
CA GLU A 27 25.77 18.76 -10.62
C GLU A 27 25.21 17.89 -9.49
N MET A 28 23.98 18.11 -9.06
CA MET A 28 23.28 17.27 -8.08
C MET A 28 23.19 15.83 -8.58
N LEU A 29 22.80 15.59 -9.83
CA LEU A 29 22.74 14.25 -10.41
C LEU A 29 24.12 13.59 -10.51
N ALA A 30 25.21 14.36 -10.66
CA ALA A 30 26.56 13.82 -10.59
C ALA A 30 26.91 13.27 -9.20
N THR A 31 26.53 13.99 -8.12
CA THR A 31 26.70 13.50 -6.74
C THR A 31 25.89 12.23 -6.48
N VAL A 32 24.65 12.16 -6.95
CA VAL A 32 23.80 10.95 -6.86
C VAL A 32 24.45 9.76 -7.60
N ARG A 33 24.95 9.98 -8.83
CA ARG A 33 25.64 8.92 -9.59
C ARG A 33 26.89 8.39 -8.87
N ALA A 34 27.67 9.27 -8.25
CA ALA A 34 28.84 8.90 -7.49
C ALA A 34 28.48 8.01 -6.28
N CYS A 35 27.43 8.37 -5.54
CA CYS A 35 26.92 7.58 -4.41
C CYS A 35 26.38 6.21 -4.85
N ARG A 36 25.61 6.17 -5.94
CA ARG A 36 25.14 4.89 -6.52
C ARG A 36 26.29 3.98 -6.92
N GLY A 37 27.38 4.54 -7.44
CA GLY A 37 28.58 3.79 -7.79
C GLY A 37 29.22 3.09 -6.59
N ARG A 38 29.25 3.74 -5.43
CA ARG A 38 29.77 3.15 -4.18
C ARG A 38 28.89 2.00 -3.67
N LEU A 39 27.57 2.15 -3.72
CA LEU A 39 26.64 1.12 -3.27
C LEU A 39 26.56 -0.07 -4.24
N ARG A 40 26.85 0.12 -5.51
CA ARG A 40 26.66 -0.89 -6.55
C ARG A 40 27.35 -2.22 -6.26
N ALA A 41 28.60 -2.18 -5.80
CA ALA A 41 29.34 -3.40 -5.50
C ALA A 41 28.76 -4.16 -4.30
N LEU A 42 28.34 -3.43 -3.26
CA LEU A 42 27.73 -3.99 -2.05
C LEU A 42 26.37 -4.61 -2.32
N LEU A 43 25.59 -4.01 -3.20
CA LEU A 43 24.24 -4.45 -3.58
C LEU A 43 24.25 -5.53 -4.67
N ALA A 44 25.35 -5.71 -5.40
CA ALA A 44 25.47 -6.72 -6.45
C ALA A 44 25.72 -8.14 -5.89
N CYS A 45 25.89 -8.29 -4.56
CA CYS A 45 26.06 -9.61 -3.97
C CYS A 45 24.78 -10.44 -4.10
N ILE A 46 24.92 -11.67 -4.56
CA ILE A 46 23.82 -12.65 -4.59
C ILE A 46 23.70 -13.24 -3.18
N ASN A 47 22.52 -13.14 -2.60
CA ASN A 47 22.21 -13.77 -1.33
C ASN A 47 22.02 -15.28 -1.53
N GLY A 48 22.31 -16.07 -0.47
CA GLY A 48 22.05 -17.51 -0.47
C GLY A 48 20.54 -17.82 -0.38
N SER A 49 20.20 -19.11 -0.45
CA SER A 49 18.80 -19.59 -0.43
C SER A 49 18.02 -19.26 0.86
N THR A 50 18.69 -18.84 1.92
CA THR A 50 18.09 -18.41 3.19
C THR A 50 17.89 -16.90 3.30
N ALA A 51 18.20 -16.15 2.22
CA ALA A 51 17.96 -14.71 2.22
C ALA A 51 16.46 -14.42 2.26
N PRO A 52 16.01 -13.45 3.07
CA PRO A 52 14.61 -13.04 3.05
C PRO A 52 14.24 -12.45 1.68
N GLU A 53 13.06 -12.83 1.20
CA GLU A 53 12.46 -12.21 0.02
C GLU A 53 11.62 -10.99 0.46
N MET A 54 11.72 -9.90 -0.29
CA MET A 54 10.90 -8.71 -0.07
C MET A 54 9.96 -8.51 -1.24
N PHE A 55 8.68 -8.40 -0.92
CA PHE A 55 7.64 -8.05 -1.88
C PHE A 55 7.19 -6.61 -1.64
N GLY A 56 7.36 -5.74 -2.65
CA GLY A 56 6.90 -4.36 -2.63
C GLY A 56 5.57 -4.23 -3.38
N PHE A 57 4.59 -3.61 -2.76
CA PHE A 57 3.33 -3.24 -3.42
C PHE A 57 2.87 -1.87 -2.93
N GLY A 58 2.11 -1.16 -3.79
CA GLY A 58 1.52 0.12 -3.43
C GLY A 58 0.31 -0.04 -2.52
N HIS A 59 0.12 0.92 -1.64
CA HIS A 59 -1.09 1.09 -0.84
C HIS A 59 -1.40 2.57 -0.68
N ALA A 60 -2.67 2.92 -0.53
CA ALA A 60 -3.09 4.27 -0.17
C ALA A 60 -4.18 4.19 0.89
N HIS A 61 -3.83 4.53 2.13
CA HIS A 61 -4.82 4.75 3.16
C HIS A 61 -5.72 5.95 2.80
N ILE A 62 -7.02 5.80 2.97
CA ILE A 62 -8.02 6.84 2.73
C ILE A 62 -8.99 6.87 3.89
N ASP A 63 -8.95 7.94 4.68
CA ASP A 63 -9.92 8.17 5.76
C ASP A 63 -11.35 8.28 5.23
N VAL A 64 -12.31 7.60 5.92
CA VAL A 64 -13.73 7.58 5.57
C VAL A 64 -14.55 8.09 6.78
N ALA A 65 -14.73 9.33 7.06
CA ALA A 65 -14.03 10.54 6.60
C ALA A 65 -12.94 10.93 7.62
N TRP A 66 -12.53 12.21 7.68
CA TRP A 66 -11.63 12.76 8.70
C TRP A 66 -11.93 14.25 8.93
N LEU A 67 -10.92 15.16 8.75
CA LEU A 67 -11.14 16.62 8.73
C LEU A 67 -11.83 17.10 7.42
N TRP A 68 -12.46 16.18 6.71
CA TRP A 68 -13.26 16.40 5.51
C TRP A 68 -14.52 15.54 5.52
N PRO A 69 -15.57 15.94 4.77
CA PRO A 69 -16.80 15.17 4.66
C PRO A 69 -16.63 13.94 3.74
N LEU A 70 -17.55 12.97 3.84
CA LEU A 70 -17.58 11.76 3.00
C LEU A 70 -17.51 12.07 1.48
N GLN A 71 -18.08 13.18 1.04
CA GLN A 71 -18.00 13.60 -0.36
C GLN A 71 -16.55 13.82 -0.84
N GLU A 72 -15.66 14.29 0.04
CA GLU A 72 -14.23 14.43 -0.31
C GLU A 72 -13.54 13.06 -0.32
N THR A 73 -13.94 12.13 0.52
CA THR A 73 -13.49 10.72 0.44
C THR A 73 -13.83 10.10 -0.90
N GLU A 74 -15.06 10.33 -1.42
CA GLU A 74 -15.45 9.86 -2.76
C GLU A 74 -14.53 10.41 -3.86
N ARG A 75 -14.20 11.70 -3.79
CA ARG A 75 -13.29 12.35 -4.76
C ARG A 75 -11.86 11.81 -4.63
N LYS A 76 -11.39 11.61 -3.40
CA LYS A 76 -10.07 11.01 -3.13
C LYS A 76 -9.98 9.60 -3.70
N ALA A 77 -11.02 8.78 -3.48
CA ALA A 77 -11.11 7.44 -4.05
C ALA A 77 -10.98 7.44 -5.57
N GLY A 78 -11.75 8.30 -6.24
CA GLY A 78 -11.70 8.44 -7.70
C GLY A 78 -10.30 8.82 -8.20
N ARG A 79 -9.67 9.85 -7.60
CA ARG A 79 -8.31 10.30 -7.96
C ARG A 79 -7.28 9.20 -7.73
N THR A 80 -7.31 8.58 -6.56
CA THR A 80 -6.36 7.54 -6.18
C THR A 80 -6.45 6.36 -7.15
N PHE A 81 -7.65 5.82 -7.37
CA PHE A 81 -7.84 4.67 -8.25
C PHE A 81 -7.45 4.97 -9.71
N ALA A 82 -7.80 6.15 -10.22
CA ALA A 82 -7.39 6.56 -11.56
C ALA A 82 -5.86 6.63 -11.70
N THR A 83 -5.18 7.19 -10.69
CA THR A 83 -3.71 7.27 -10.67
C THR A 83 -3.08 5.88 -10.60
N GLN A 84 -3.58 4.99 -9.74
CA GLN A 84 -3.03 3.64 -9.61
C GLN A 84 -3.20 2.82 -10.89
N LEU A 85 -4.35 2.93 -11.56
CA LEU A 85 -4.57 2.27 -12.84
C LEU A 85 -3.66 2.81 -13.95
N ALA A 86 -3.40 4.12 -13.96
CA ALA A 86 -2.44 4.70 -14.90
C ALA A 86 -1.00 4.19 -14.64
N LEU A 87 -0.60 4.06 -13.37
CA LEU A 87 0.68 3.47 -13.01
C LEU A 87 0.79 1.99 -13.42
N MET A 88 -0.29 1.22 -13.33
CA MET A 88 -0.31 -0.17 -13.80
C MET A 88 -0.17 -0.30 -15.32
N GLU A 89 -0.65 0.69 -16.08
CA GLU A 89 -0.45 0.75 -17.54
C GLU A 89 1.01 1.10 -17.89
N GLU A 90 1.66 1.95 -17.08
CA GLU A 90 3.05 2.36 -17.28
C GLU A 90 4.05 1.31 -16.77
N TYR A 91 3.72 0.63 -15.65
CA TYR A 91 4.57 -0.36 -14.97
C TYR A 91 3.81 -1.69 -14.82
N PRO A 92 3.96 -2.63 -15.76
CA PRO A 92 3.21 -3.89 -15.74
C PRO A 92 3.42 -4.76 -14.49
N GLU A 93 4.58 -4.64 -13.82
CA GLU A 93 4.90 -5.32 -12.57
C GLU A 93 4.25 -4.69 -11.34
N TYR A 94 3.75 -3.46 -11.45
CA TYR A 94 3.20 -2.71 -10.32
C TYR A 94 1.94 -3.37 -9.78
N LYS A 95 1.90 -3.53 -8.46
CA LYS A 95 0.75 -4.04 -7.70
C LYS A 95 0.29 -3.01 -6.68
N PHE A 96 -1.02 -2.89 -6.53
CA PHE A 96 -1.63 -1.96 -5.57
C PHE A 96 -2.70 -2.67 -4.76
N LEU A 97 -2.61 -2.58 -3.43
CA LEU A 97 -3.60 -3.09 -2.49
C LEU A 97 -4.52 -1.96 -2.03
N GLN A 98 -5.82 -2.22 -1.99
CA GLN A 98 -6.79 -1.37 -1.30
C GLN A 98 -7.70 -2.23 -0.43
N SER A 99 -7.78 -1.86 0.85
CA SER A 99 -8.37 -2.68 1.91
C SER A 99 -9.83 -2.38 2.22
N GLN A 100 -10.38 -1.25 1.78
CA GLN A 100 -11.66 -0.74 2.26
C GLN A 100 -12.80 -0.93 1.25
N PRO A 101 -13.69 -1.92 1.39
CA PRO A 101 -14.88 -2.11 0.55
C PRO A 101 -15.73 -0.86 0.38
N HIS A 102 -15.85 -0.04 1.42
CA HIS A 102 -16.63 1.20 1.33
C HIS A 102 -16.10 2.16 0.27
N VAL A 103 -14.78 2.25 0.14
CA VAL A 103 -14.12 3.09 -0.87
C VAL A 103 -14.36 2.54 -2.29
N TYR A 104 -14.35 1.22 -2.45
CA TYR A 104 -14.76 0.57 -3.71
C TYR A 104 -16.23 0.82 -4.05
N ARG A 105 -17.12 0.75 -3.05
CA ARG A 105 -18.55 1.05 -3.25
C ARG A 105 -18.75 2.47 -3.72
N MET A 106 -18.07 3.45 -3.13
CA MET A 106 -18.08 4.84 -3.59
C MET A 106 -17.65 4.95 -5.06
N ALA A 107 -16.57 4.26 -5.43
CA ALA A 107 -16.08 4.22 -6.81
C ALA A 107 -17.11 3.56 -7.75
N LYS A 108 -17.74 2.46 -7.34
CA LYS A 108 -18.79 1.76 -8.11
C LYS A 108 -20.00 2.67 -8.39
N GLU A 109 -20.43 3.43 -7.38
CA GLU A 109 -21.62 4.29 -7.46
C GLU A 109 -21.36 5.58 -8.26
N ARG A 110 -20.17 6.20 -8.09
CA ARG A 110 -19.85 7.52 -8.65
C ARG A 110 -19.06 7.47 -9.95
N TYR A 111 -18.24 6.44 -10.14
CA TYR A 111 -17.31 6.29 -11.25
C TYR A 111 -17.39 4.87 -11.85
N PRO A 112 -18.54 4.45 -12.39
CA PRO A 112 -18.75 3.06 -12.81
C PRO A 112 -17.75 2.56 -13.86
N GLU A 113 -17.31 3.39 -14.79
CA GLU A 113 -16.29 3.04 -15.78
C GLU A 113 -14.93 2.78 -15.13
N LEU A 114 -14.53 3.64 -14.17
CA LEU A 114 -13.33 3.45 -13.37
C LEU A 114 -13.41 2.14 -12.59
N TYR A 115 -14.57 1.84 -12.01
CA TYR A 115 -14.79 0.61 -11.27
C TYR A 115 -14.63 -0.65 -12.15
N GLN A 116 -15.07 -0.62 -13.40
CA GLN A 116 -14.84 -1.74 -14.33
C GLN A 116 -13.35 -1.92 -14.66
N ARG A 117 -12.60 -0.84 -14.79
CA ARG A 117 -11.14 -0.92 -14.95
C ARG A 117 -10.46 -1.54 -13.72
N ILE A 118 -10.91 -1.18 -12.50
CA ILE A 118 -10.44 -1.81 -11.25
C ILE A 118 -10.71 -3.31 -11.28
N LYS A 119 -11.93 -3.75 -11.66
CA LYS A 119 -12.26 -5.18 -11.77
C LYS A 119 -11.38 -5.91 -12.79
N THR A 120 -11.05 -5.27 -13.88
CA THR A 120 -10.15 -5.82 -14.91
C THR A 120 -8.74 -5.97 -14.35
N ALA A 121 -8.21 -4.94 -13.69
CA ALA A 121 -6.88 -4.97 -13.08
C ALA A 121 -6.80 -5.97 -11.91
N ALA A 122 -7.89 -6.16 -11.16
CA ALA A 122 -7.98 -7.17 -10.11
C ALA A 122 -7.90 -8.58 -10.68
N LYS A 123 -8.61 -8.87 -11.77
CA LYS A 123 -8.51 -10.16 -12.47
C LYS A 123 -7.11 -10.42 -13.04
N ALA A 124 -6.38 -9.37 -13.42
CA ALA A 124 -5.00 -9.46 -13.87
C ALA A 124 -3.99 -9.61 -12.71
N GLY A 125 -4.44 -9.53 -11.45
CA GLY A 125 -3.59 -9.63 -10.26
C GLY A 125 -2.72 -8.41 -9.98
N GLN A 126 -3.02 -7.26 -10.60
CA GLN A 126 -2.35 -6.00 -10.34
C GLN A 126 -3.05 -5.17 -9.26
N PHE A 127 -4.37 -5.12 -9.26
CA PHE A 127 -5.16 -4.50 -8.21
C PHE A 127 -5.58 -5.57 -7.20
N ILE A 128 -5.25 -5.39 -5.92
CA ILE A 128 -5.42 -6.40 -4.87
C ILE A 128 -6.52 -5.93 -3.90
N PRO A 129 -7.76 -6.44 -4.05
CA PRO A 129 -8.86 -6.18 -3.12
C PRO A 129 -8.74 -7.11 -1.91
N GLU A 130 -8.02 -6.69 -0.87
CA GLU A 130 -7.73 -7.51 0.30
C GLU A 130 -7.68 -6.63 1.55
N GLY A 131 -8.10 -7.14 2.72
CA GLY A 131 -8.01 -6.37 3.98
C GLY A 131 -9.05 -6.72 5.05
N GLY A 132 -10.09 -7.45 4.67
CA GLY A 132 -11.01 -8.14 5.59
C GLY A 132 -12.15 -7.31 6.19
N THR A 133 -11.99 -6.01 6.43
CA THR A 133 -12.98 -5.15 7.08
C THR A 133 -13.63 -4.15 6.12
N TRP A 134 -14.83 -3.65 6.46
CA TRP A 134 -15.59 -2.72 5.62
C TRP A 134 -14.91 -1.37 5.42
N VAL A 135 -14.36 -0.83 6.51
CA VAL A 135 -13.43 0.31 6.56
C VAL A 135 -12.27 -0.07 7.45
N GLU A 136 -11.34 0.82 7.71
CA GLU A 136 -10.29 0.64 8.73
C GLU A 136 -10.82 1.16 10.08
N PRO A 137 -11.47 0.31 10.92
CA PRO A 137 -12.08 0.77 12.16
C PRO A 137 -11.05 0.91 13.28
N ASP A 138 -11.26 1.88 14.17
CA ASP A 138 -10.60 1.85 15.47
C ASP A 138 -11.11 0.66 16.28
N THR A 139 -10.23 -0.27 16.61
CA THR A 139 -10.59 -1.53 17.27
C THR A 139 -10.70 -1.41 18.81
N ASN A 140 -10.23 -0.29 19.39
CA ASN A 140 -10.29 -0.04 20.81
C ASN A 140 -11.59 0.66 21.24
N VAL A 141 -12.14 1.54 20.38
CA VAL A 141 -13.39 2.27 20.70
C VAL A 141 -14.62 1.64 20.06
N SER A 142 -14.46 0.83 19.01
CA SER A 142 -15.59 0.12 18.39
C SER A 142 -16.08 -1.03 19.28
N GLY A 143 -17.40 -1.16 19.43
CA GLY A 143 -17.99 -2.31 20.13
C GLY A 143 -17.82 -3.61 19.35
N GLY A 144 -17.81 -4.77 20.04
CA GLY A 144 -17.59 -6.09 19.46
C GLY A 144 -18.53 -6.42 18.30
N GLU A 145 -19.84 -6.13 18.43
CA GLU A 145 -20.81 -6.33 17.36
C GLU A 145 -20.49 -5.48 16.11
N ALA A 146 -20.07 -4.24 16.31
CA ALA A 146 -19.66 -3.38 15.21
C ALA A 146 -18.42 -3.95 14.48
N LEU A 147 -17.43 -4.46 15.23
CA LEU A 147 -16.25 -5.11 14.67
C LEU A 147 -16.62 -6.38 13.88
N ILE A 148 -17.48 -7.25 14.43
CA ILE A 148 -17.98 -8.44 13.72
C ILE A 148 -18.60 -8.03 12.38
N ARG A 149 -19.42 -6.96 12.36
CA ARG A 149 -20.04 -6.48 11.12
C ARG A 149 -19.04 -5.91 10.12
N GLN A 150 -17.96 -5.30 10.58
CA GLN A 150 -16.87 -4.87 9.71
C GLN A 150 -16.33 -6.06 8.89
N PHE A 151 -16.06 -7.19 9.54
CA PHE A 151 -15.59 -8.41 8.86
C PHE A 151 -16.67 -9.02 7.97
N VAL A 152 -17.89 -9.18 8.47
CA VAL A 152 -19.00 -9.78 7.70
C VAL A 152 -19.27 -9.02 6.42
N HIS A 153 -19.39 -7.69 6.50
CA HIS A 153 -19.67 -6.87 5.32
C HIS A 153 -18.44 -6.72 4.42
N GLY A 154 -17.25 -6.58 4.99
CA GLY A 154 -16.01 -6.44 4.25
C GLY A 154 -15.72 -7.68 3.39
N ARG A 155 -15.68 -8.85 4.02
CA ARG A 155 -15.43 -10.12 3.33
C ARG A 155 -16.51 -10.45 2.30
N ARG A 156 -17.79 -10.21 2.64
CA ARG A 156 -18.90 -10.41 1.71
C ARG A 156 -18.73 -9.57 0.44
N PHE A 157 -18.42 -8.29 0.58
CA PHE A 157 -18.22 -7.41 -0.58
C PHE A 157 -17.08 -7.90 -1.48
N PHE A 158 -15.94 -8.25 -0.92
CA PHE A 158 -14.82 -8.74 -1.71
C PHE A 158 -15.14 -10.06 -2.38
N LYS A 159 -15.87 -10.96 -1.71
CA LYS A 159 -16.33 -12.20 -2.32
C LYS A 159 -17.32 -11.98 -3.46
N GLU A 160 -18.33 -11.14 -3.27
CA GLU A 160 -19.37 -10.88 -4.29
C GLU A 160 -18.84 -10.11 -5.48
N GLU A 161 -17.95 -9.13 -5.26
CA GLU A 161 -17.48 -8.22 -6.32
C GLU A 161 -16.22 -8.72 -7.03
N PHE A 162 -15.34 -9.42 -6.36
CA PHE A 162 -14.02 -9.79 -6.88
C PHE A 162 -13.72 -11.30 -6.80
N ASP A 163 -14.61 -12.10 -6.20
CA ASP A 163 -14.43 -13.52 -5.88
C ASP A 163 -13.18 -13.79 -4.98
N VAL A 164 -12.89 -12.85 -4.08
CA VAL A 164 -11.77 -12.93 -3.14
C VAL A 164 -12.28 -13.33 -1.76
N ASP A 165 -11.68 -14.39 -1.19
CA ASP A 165 -11.77 -14.73 0.22
C ASP A 165 -10.59 -14.10 0.96
N CYS A 166 -10.86 -13.05 1.75
CA CYS A 166 -9.81 -12.33 2.46
C CYS A 166 -9.12 -13.24 3.49
N GLU A 167 -7.80 -13.30 3.40
CA GLU A 167 -6.93 -14.05 4.32
C GLU A 167 -6.16 -13.14 5.29
N MET A 168 -6.16 -11.82 5.03
CA MET A 168 -5.45 -10.83 5.82
C MET A 168 -6.39 -9.78 6.41
N LEU A 169 -6.01 -9.27 7.57
CA LEU A 169 -6.51 -8.00 8.09
C LEU A 169 -5.47 -6.92 7.80
N TRP A 170 -5.89 -5.85 7.12
CA TRP A 170 -5.01 -4.74 6.75
C TRP A 170 -5.55 -3.41 7.29
N LEU A 171 -4.92 -2.92 8.36
CA LEU A 171 -5.28 -1.68 9.07
C LEU A 171 -4.00 -0.83 9.28
N PRO A 172 -3.49 -0.13 8.27
CA PRO A 172 -2.18 0.52 8.34
C PRO A 172 -2.15 1.81 9.15
N ASP A 173 -3.29 2.46 9.39
CA ASP A 173 -3.38 3.74 10.09
C ASP A 173 -4.33 3.69 11.31
N VAL A 174 -4.25 2.61 12.08
CA VAL A 174 -4.97 2.42 13.34
C VAL A 174 -4.01 2.54 14.51
N PHE A 175 -4.33 3.37 15.48
CA PHE A 175 -3.43 3.75 16.57
C PHE A 175 -3.52 2.80 17.77
N GLY A 176 -3.41 1.51 17.51
CA GLY A 176 -3.47 0.43 18.46
C GLY A 176 -4.61 -0.55 18.17
N TYR A 177 -4.48 -1.75 18.71
CA TYR A 177 -5.40 -2.85 18.44
C TYR A 177 -5.92 -3.43 19.73
N SER A 178 -7.22 -3.72 19.77
CA SER A 178 -7.81 -4.44 20.91
C SER A 178 -7.22 -5.84 21.04
N GLY A 179 -6.86 -6.24 22.25
CA GLY A 179 -6.41 -7.61 22.53
C GLY A 179 -7.48 -8.69 22.26
N ALA A 180 -8.75 -8.30 22.11
CA ALA A 180 -9.84 -9.18 21.74
C ALA A 180 -10.00 -9.35 20.22
N LEU A 181 -9.30 -8.57 19.40
CA LEU A 181 -9.44 -8.58 17.94
C LEU A 181 -9.27 -9.99 17.33
N PRO A 182 -8.29 -10.83 17.74
CA PRO A 182 -8.15 -12.19 17.20
C PRO A 182 -9.35 -13.10 17.44
N GLN A 183 -10.21 -12.80 18.41
CA GLN A 183 -11.43 -13.59 18.67
C GLN A 183 -12.59 -13.18 17.74
N VAL A 184 -12.49 -12.03 17.09
CA VAL A 184 -13.52 -11.48 16.21
C VAL A 184 -13.22 -11.82 14.75
N MET A 185 -11.96 -12.09 14.44
CA MET A 185 -11.46 -12.49 13.12
C MET A 185 -11.83 -13.93 12.79
#